data_7d5a23aebc96b580300f54d94d4b1137
#
_entry.id   7d5a23aebc96b580300f54d94d4b1137
#
_cell.length_a   1.000
_cell.length_b   1.000
_cell.length_c   1.000
_cell.angle_alpha   90.00
_cell.angle_beta   90.00
_cell.angle_gamma   90.00
#
_symmetry.space_group_name_H-M   'P 1'
#
loop_
_entity.id
_entity.type
_entity.pdbx_description
1 polymer ?
#
loop_
_entity_poly.entity_id
_entity_poly.type
_entity_poly.pdbx_seq_one_letter_code
_entity_poly.pdbx_strand_id
1 'polypeptide(L)'
;MRKISYDSAEKFMNAEPFKRDNTEVVVLLNVTVLKLFGNEIAYRYNDLERTLSITNCGWETNTTKDRLNAIEGVSINQSKKVWHLNGNAWDGKLIDINK
;
A
#
# COMPACT_ATOMS: atom_id res chain seq x y z
N MET A 1 -7.05 -4.12 12.87
CA MET A 1 -5.87 -4.06 11.96
C MET A 1 -4.64 -4.60 12.69
N ARG A 2 -3.83 -5.39 12.01
CA ARG A 2 -2.68 -6.03 12.62
C ARG A 2 -1.55 -5.06 12.87
N LYS A 3 -0.76 -5.32 13.92
CA LYS A 3 0.40 -4.50 14.26
C LYS A 3 1.40 -4.38 13.11
N ILE A 4 1.64 -5.48 12.37
CA ILE A 4 2.58 -5.46 11.25
C ILE A 4 2.12 -4.48 10.16
N SER A 5 0.82 -4.27 9.98
CA SER A 5 0.31 -3.32 9.01
C SER A 5 0.64 -1.89 9.43
N TYR A 6 0.44 -1.54 10.69
CA TYR A 6 0.82 -0.22 11.21
C TYR A 6 2.32 -0.01 11.14
N ASP A 7 3.11 -0.99 11.58
CA ASP A 7 4.56 -0.87 11.61
C ASP A 7 5.14 -0.70 10.21
N SER A 8 4.66 -1.50 9.25
CA SER A 8 5.14 -1.41 7.88
C SER A 8 4.72 -0.10 7.20
N ALA A 9 3.51 0.36 7.47
CA ALA A 9 3.03 1.64 6.92
C ALA A 9 3.85 2.81 7.46
N GLU A 10 4.18 2.81 8.75
CA GLU A 10 5.01 3.84 9.34
C GLU A 10 6.38 3.88 8.67
N LYS A 11 7.02 2.73 8.53
CA LYS A 11 8.33 2.65 7.87
C LYS A 11 8.26 3.08 6.41
N PHE A 12 7.21 2.65 5.71
CA PHE A 12 6.99 3.02 4.32
C PHE A 12 6.84 4.53 4.16
N MET A 13 6.05 5.17 5.01
CA MET A 13 5.81 6.61 4.95
C MET A 13 7.05 7.42 5.33
N ASN A 14 7.91 6.86 6.18
CA ASN A 14 9.13 7.52 6.64
C ASN A 14 10.37 7.16 5.81
N ALA A 15 10.20 6.38 4.74
CA ALA A 15 11.30 5.90 3.89
C ALA A 15 12.37 5.18 4.71
N GLU A 16 11.93 4.25 5.57
CA GLU A 16 12.80 3.42 6.39
C GLU A 16 12.65 1.96 6.01
N PRO A 17 13.74 1.21 5.86
CA PRO A 17 13.65 -0.21 5.51
C PRO A 17 12.98 -1.01 6.62
N PHE A 18 12.26 -2.05 6.21
CA PHE A 18 11.51 -2.90 7.13
C PHE A 18 11.37 -4.29 6.52
N LYS A 19 11.50 -5.31 7.33
CA LYS A 19 11.21 -6.67 6.88
C LYS A 19 10.75 -7.50 8.07
N ARG A 20 9.55 -8.02 7.97
CA ARG A 20 8.98 -8.90 8.98
C ARG A 20 7.97 -9.81 8.31
N ASP A 21 8.14 -11.13 8.47
CA ASP A 21 7.24 -12.13 7.95
C ASP A 21 7.05 -11.97 6.43
N ASN A 22 5.84 -11.68 5.98
CA ASN A 22 5.50 -11.56 4.56
C ASN A 22 5.58 -10.11 4.03
N THR A 23 6.01 -9.16 4.85
CA THR A 23 5.92 -7.73 4.54
C THR A 23 7.30 -7.10 4.56
N GLU A 24 7.60 -6.30 3.53
CA GLU A 24 8.89 -5.66 3.39
C GLU A 24 8.74 -4.24 2.86
N VAL A 25 9.55 -3.32 3.38
CA VAL A 25 9.70 -1.97 2.81
C VAL A 25 11.11 -1.85 2.28
N VAL A 26 11.22 -1.53 0.99
CA VAL A 26 12.51 -1.34 0.30
C VAL A 26 12.65 0.13 -0.04
N VAL A 27 13.76 0.74 0.37
CA VAL A 27 14.03 2.16 0.12
C VAL A 27 15.05 2.28 -1.01
N LEU A 28 14.61 2.84 -2.12
CA LEU A 28 15.46 3.10 -3.28
C LEU A 28 15.69 4.60 -3.40
N LEU A 29 16.54 5.02 -4.34
CA LEU A 29 16.90 6.43 -4.46
C LEU A 29 15.70 7.34 -4.72
N ASN A 30 14.82 6.93 -5.63
CA ASN A 30 13.71 7.77 -6.07
C ASN A 30 12.34 7.28 -5.60
N VAL A 31 12.27 6.15 -4.93
CA VAL A 31 11.00 5.55 -4.56
C VAL A 31 11.17 4.61 -3.37
N THR A 32 10.18 4.61 -2.48
CA THR A 32 10.05 3.63 -1.39
C THR A 32 8.94 2.67 -1.78
N VAL A 33 9.18 1.38 -1.64
CA VAL A 33 8.26 0.34 -2.10
C VAL A 33 7.80 -0.52 -0.92
N LEU A 34 6.50 -0.77 -0.84
CA LEU A 34 5.92 -1.71 0.11
C LEU A 34 5.63 -3.01 -0.62
N LYS A 35 6.18 -4.11 -0.12
CA LYS A 35 5.98 -5.44 -0.71
C LYS A 35 5.22 -6.36 0.24
N LEU A 36 4.33 -7.15 -0.33
CA LEU A 36 3.62 -8.20 0.40
C LEU A 36 3.82 -9.51 -0.37
N PHE A 37 4.41 -10.50 0.28
CA PHE A 37 4.80 -11.77 -0.36
C PHE A 37 5.65 -11.54 -1.63
N GLY A 38 6.51 -10.52 -1.60
CA GLY A 38 7.35 -10.18 -2.74
C GLY A 38 6.67 -9.36 -3.83
N ASN A 39 5.37 -9.12 -3.72
CA ASN A 39 4.62 -8.31 -4.68
C ASN A 39 4.62 -6.86 -4.26
N GLU A 40 4.93 -5.97 -5.19
CA GLU A 40 4.97 -4.53 -4.92
C GLU A 40 3.55 -3.97 -4.94
N ILE A 41 3.03 -3.59 -3.77
CA ILE A 41 1.65 -3.12 -3.64
C ILE A 41 1.53 -1.62 -3.41
N ALA A 42 2.62 -0.94 -3.07
CA ALA A 42 2.59 0.52 -2.89
C ALA A 42 3.94 1.13 -3.23
N TYR A 43 3.89 2.32 -3.79
CA TYR A 43 5.07 3.11 -4.16
C TYR A 43 4.89 4.52 -3.64
N ARG A 44 5.91 5.03 -2.97
CA ARG A 44 5.94 6.44 -2.59
C ARG A 44 7.15 7.06 -3.25
N TYR A 45 6.89 7.93 -4.21
CA TYR A 45 7.94 8.56 -4.99
C TYR A 45 8.55 9.74 -4.25
N ASN A 46 9.87 9.92 -4.41
CA ASN A 46 10.60 11.02 -3.81
C ASN A 46 10.59 12.22 -4.76
N ASP A 47 9.38 12.69 -5.11
CA ASP A 47 9.17 13.87 -5.93
C ASP A 47 8.59 14.98 -5.06
N LEU A 48 8.35 16.15 -5.66
CA LEU A 48 7.81 17.31 -4.92
C LEU A 48 6.44 17.02 -4.31
N GLU A 49 5.62 16.24 -5.00
CA GLU A 49 4.27 15.94 -4.58
C GLU A 49 4.20 14.73 -3.66
N ARG A 50 5.32 14.00 -3.51
CA ARG A 50 5.35 12.76 -2.76
C ARG A 50 4.27 11.80 -3.23
N THR A 51 4.22 11.59 -4.54
CA THR A 51 3.19 10.77 -5.16
C THR A 51 3.12 9.39 -4.54
N LEU A 52 1.91 8.99 -4.13
CA LEU A 52 1.63 7.68 -3.58
C LEU A 52 0.80 6.90 -4.58
N SER A 53 1.28 5.73 -4.99
CA SER A 53 0.55 4.84 -5.89
C SER A 53 0.37 3.48 -5.23
N ILE A 54 -0.79 2.87 -5.42
CA ILE A 54 -1.06 1.55 -4.85
C ILE A 54 -1.65 0.61 -5.90
N THR A 55 -1.50 -0.69 -5.65
CA THR A 55 -2.12 -1.75 -6.44
C THR A 55 -2.29 -2.97 -5.54
N ASN A 56 -3.23 -3.85 -5.87
CA ASN A 56 -3.33 -5.12 -5.16
C ASN A 56 -2.60 -6.26 -5.87
N CYS A 57 -1.97 -5.98 -7.01
CA CYS A 57 -1.25 -6.98 -7.83
C CYS A 57 -2.11 -8.18 -8.20
N GLY A 58 -3.43 -8.01 -8.25
CA GLY A 58 -4.35 -9.11 -8.52
C GLY A 58 -4.69 -9.97 -7.29
N TRP A 59 -4.17 -9.62 -6.12
CA TRP A 59 -4.40 -10.36 -4.88
C TRP A 59 -5.49 -9.67 -4.05
N GLU A 60 -6.73 -10.06 -4.28
CA GLU A 60 -7.88 -9.49 -3.55
C GLU A 60 -8.08 -10.21 -2.22
N THR A 61 -7.10 -10.09 -1.32
CA THR A 61 -7.11 -10.76 -0.03
C THR A 61 -7.28 -9.78 1.12
N ASN A 62 -7.72 -10.28 2.27
CA ASN A 62 -7.83 -9.48 3.48
C ASN A 62 -6.47 -8.97 3.93
N THR A 63 -5.40 -9.75 3.72
CA THR A 63 -4.05 -9.34 4.07
C THR A 63 -3.61 -8.13 3.25
N THR A 64 -3.87 -8.13 1.93
CA THR A 64 -3.56 -7.00 1.08
C THR A 64 -4.31 -5.75 1.53
N LYS A 65 -5.63 -5.88 1.79
CA LYS A 65 -6.43 -4.76 2.29
C LYS A 65 -5.86 -4.22 3.61
N ASP A 66 -5.49 -5.11 4.50
CA ASP A 66 -5.00 -4.70 5.82
C ASP A 66 -3.72 -3.90 5.72
N ARG A 67 -2.78 -4.34 4.88
CA ARG A 67 -1.51 -3.61 4.69
C ARG A 67 -1.75 -2.24 4.06
N LEU A 68 -2.58 -2.18 3.02
CA LEU A 68 -2.86 -0.92 2.32
C LEU A 68 -3.65 0.06 3.18
N ASN A 69 -4.63 -0.44 3.95
CA ASN A 69 -5.46 0.41 4.81
C ASN A 69 -4.69 1.09 5.93
N ALA A 70 -3.51 0.62 6.26
CA ALA A 70 -2.67 1.26 7.27
C ALA A 70 -1.97 2.51 6.73
N ILE A 71 -1.93 2.69 5.41
CA ILE A 71 -1.29 3.85 4.78
C ILE A 71 -2.23 5.05 4.86
N GLU A 72 -1.71 6.18 5.32
CA GLU A 72 -2.49 7.42 5.39
C GLU A 72 -3.00 7.80 3.99
N GLY A 73 -4.28 8.13 3.89
CA GLY A 73 -4.91 8.50 2.63
C GLY A 73 -5.52 7.32 1.89
N VAL A 74 -5.37 6.09 2.40
CA VAL A 74 -5.92 4.89 1.77
C VAL A 74 -7.05 4.34 2.63
N SER A 75 -8.23 4.19 2.05
CA SER A 75 -9.39 3.58 2.69
C SER A 75 -10.02 2.60 1.71
N ILE A 76 -9.82 1.31 1.95
CA ILE A 76 -10.33 0.24 1.10
C ILE A 76 -11.38 -0.55 1.87
N ASN A 77 -12.56 -0.73 1.27
CA ASN A 77 -13.56 -1.63 1.79
C ASN A 77 -14.09 -2.49 0.65
N GLN A 78 -14.84 -3.51 1.00
CA GLN A 78 -15.41 -4.43 0.04
C GLN A 78 -16.91 -4.50 0.24
N SER A 79 -17.67 -4.33 -0.86
CA SER A 79 -19.11 -4.41 -0.86
C SER A 79 -19.55 -5.22 -2.07
N LYS A 80 -20.33 -6.26 -1.85
CA LYS A 80 -20.83 -7.15 -2.92
C LYS A 80 -19.69 -7.67 -3.79
N LYS A 81 -18.58 -8.06 -3.16
CA LYS A 81 -17.37 -8.60 -3.79
C LYS A 81 -16.61 -7.58 -4.63
N VAL A 82 -16.96 -6.31 -4.57
CA VAL A 82 -16.24 -5.24 -5.27
C VAL A 82 -15.45 -4.43 -4.25
N TRP A 83 -14.17 -4.23 -4.54
CA TRP A 83 -13.34 -3.35 -3.72
C TRP A 83 -13.65 -1.90 -4.04
N HIS A 84 -13.72 -1.09 -2.99
CA HIS A 84 -13.89 0.36 -3.13
C HIS A 84 -12.70 1.04 -2.48
N LEU A 85 -12.10 1.95 -3.22
CA LEU A 85 -10.97 2.76 -2.75
C LEU A 85 -11.46 4.19 -2.58
N ASN A 86 -11.40 4.68 -1.33
CA ASN A 86 -11.82 6.03 -1.00
C ASN A 86 -13.21 6.36 -1.54
N GLY A 87 -14.12 5.38 -1.46
CA GLY A 87 -15.50 5.53 -1.86
C GLY A 87 -15.82 5.19 -3.31
N ASN A 88 -14.83 4.88 -4.13
CA ASN A 88 -15.03 4.58 -5.55
C ASN A 88 -14.65 3.14 -5.87
N ALA A 89 -15.42 2.49 -6.74
CA ALA A 89 -15.10 1.14 -7.17
C ALA A 89 -13.70 1.12 -7.78
N TRP A 90 -12.92 0.10 -7.40
CA TRP A 90 -11.51 -0.01 -7.81
C TRP A 90 -11.21 -1.44 -8.22
N ASP A 91 -10.58 -1.61 -9.38
CA ASP A 91 -10.25 -2.93 -9.91
C ASP A 91 -8.91 -3.47 -9.40
N GLY A 92 -8.22 -2.73 -8.54
CA GLY A 92 -6.94 -3.15 -8.00
C GLY A 92 -5.72 -2.79 -8.85
N LYS A 93 -5.93 -2.20 -10.01
CA LYS A 93 -4.82 -1.77 -10.85
C LYS A 93 -4.11 -0.57 -10.24
N LEU A 94 -2.85 -0.37 -10.65
CA LEU A 94 -2.04 0.74 -10.14
C LEU A 94 -2.76 2.07 -10.30
N ILE A 95 -2.85 2.82 -9.21
CA ILE A 95 -3.54 4.11 -9.18
C ILE A 95 -2.79 5.07 -8.25
N ASP A 96 -2.75 6.33 -8.62
CA ASP A 96 -2.19 7.38 -7.78
C ASP A 96 -3.25 7.87 -6.79
N ILE A 97 -2.89 7.97 -5.51
CA ILE A 97 -3.83 8.30 -4.45
C ILE A 97 -3.95 9.82 -4.26
N ASN A 98 -2.84 10.52 -4.30
CA ASN A 98 -2.80 11.94 -3.95
C ASN A 98 -2.84 12.86 -5.18
N LYS A 99 -3.69 12.49 -6.10
CA LYS A 99 -3.90 13.29 -7.32
C LYS A 99 -5.31 13.77 -7.43
#